data_7093b08c90124ffd91e41e4742e418c5
#
_entry.id   7093b08c90124ffd91e41e4742e418c5
#
_cell.length_a   1.000
_cell.length_b   1.000
_cell.length_c   1.000
_cell.angle_alpha   90.00
_cell.angle_beta   90.00
_cell.angle_gamma   90.00
#
_symmetry.space_group_name_H-M   'P 1'
#
loop_
_entity.id
_entity.type
_entity.pdbx_description
1 polymer ?
#
loop_
_entity_poly.entity_id
_entity_poly.type
_entity_poly.pdbx_seq_one_letter_code
_entity_poly.pdbx_strand_id
1 'polypeptide(L)'
;MAEQKRRWGDRRDATLLRDVDSLHFIMGIIYPNRADNEAYIAERVNLEPIKDYIATKNYEGIPFKYTFFHVILTALVKTVILRPKLNRFYANENYSQRNKVTAGFVIKKEFADGSEEAMALLEIKPESTIDTIHEEIHQEVAACREQKKVNTTDNSMNVLNSLPRFLSKAAVRFIRWLDKHGWCPDFLIGKDPNYSSVFISNLGSIHLKSGYHHLTNWGTSSLFCIIGEKKWTPLYDEHGLVEMQETVDLGLTVDERIADGYYYAKSVRLFKYLLEHPALLERPLSEEVEYE
;
A
#
# COMPACT_ATOMS: atom_id res chain seq x y z
N MET A 1 -9.95 -4.86 -21.37
CA MET A 1 -8.94 -4.09 -22.16
C MET A 1 -8.21 -5.08 -23.04
N ALA A 2 -7.97 -4.76 -24.34
CA ALA A 2 -7.17 -5.62 -25.20
C ALA A 2 -5.74 -5.70 -24.64
N GLU A 3 -5.21 -6.91 -24.56
CA GLU A 3 -3.86 -7.18 -24.07
C GLU A 3 -2.84 -6.44 -24.97
N GLN A 4 -2.27 -5.35 -24.45
CA GLN A 4 -1.27 -4.60 -25.22
C GLN A 4 0.00 -5.43 -25.32
N LYS A 5 0.40 -5.77 -26.55
CA LYS A 5 1.62 -6.53 -26.81
C LYS A 5 2.84 -5.75 -26.29
N ARG A 6 3.56 -6.33 -25.33
CA ARG A 6 4.78 -5.78 -24.76
C ARG A 6 5.80 -5.49 -25.85
N ARG A 7 6.44 -4.32 -25.76
CA ARG A 7 7.51 -3.89 -26.68
C ARG A 7 8.86 -3.94 -25.98
N TRP A 8 9.92 -3.91 -26.75
CA TRP A 8 11.27 -3.79 -26.21
C TRP A 8 11.38 -2.47 -25.43
N GLY A 9 11.92 -2.54 -24.20
CA GLY A 9 11.99 -1.39 -23.29
C GLY A 9 10.79 -1.21 -22.36
N ASP A 10 9.68 -1.94 -22.56
CA ASP A 10 8.57 -1.94 -21.61
C ASP A 10 9.00 -2.67 -20.32
N ARG A 11 8.60 -2.10 -19.17
CA ARG A 11 8.83 -2.71 -17.86
C ARG A 11 8.21 -4.10 -17.77
N ARG A 12 8.81 -4.98 -16.93
CA ARG A 12 8.29 -6.34 -16.72
C ARG A 12 7.13 -6.37 -15.74
N ASP A 13 7.13 -5.46 -14.78
CA ASP A 13 6.17 -5.33 -13.69
C ASP A 13 4.93 -4.51 -14.06
N ALA A 14 4.91 -3.88 -15.25
CA ALA A 14 3.84 -2.98 -15.66
C ALA A 14 3.63 -2.93 -17.18
N THR A 15 2.45 -2.49 -17.56
CA THR A 15 2.07 -2.19 -18.94
C THR A 15 2.09 -0.68 -19.17
N LEU A 16 2.87 -0.22 -20.14
CA LEU A 16 2.92 1.19 -20.55
C LEU A 16 1.59 1.61 -21.16
N LEU A 17 0.99 2.67 -20.64
CA LEU A 17 -0.21 3.28 -21.19
C LEU A 17 0.19 4.22 -22.32
N ARG A 18 -0.14 3.86 -23.57
CA ARG A 18 0.26 4.60 -24.78
C ARG A 18 -0.80 5.55 -25.30
N ASP A 19 -2.05 5.26 -24.94
CA ASP A 19 -3.20 6.08 -25.30
C ASP A 19 -3.64 6.86 -24.05
N VAL A 20 -2.91 7.93 -23.78
CA VAL A 20 -3.15 8.83 -22.65
C VAL A 20 -3.53 10.21 -23.14
N ASP A 21 -4.37 10.90 -22.38
CA ASP A 21 -4.70 12.30 -22.69
C ASP A 21 -3.50 13.22 -22.51
N SER A 22 -3.60 14.43 -23.08
CA SER A 22 -2.52 15.40 -23.11
C SER A 22 -2.03 15.82 -21.73
N LEU A 23 -2.93 15.84 -20.72
CA LEU A 23 -2.58 16.20 -19.34
C LEU A 23 -1.67 15.16 -18.73
N HIS A 24 -2.09 13.88 -18.72
CA HIS A 24 -1.28 12.79 -18.17
C HIS A 24 0.04 12.61 -18.93
N PHE A 25 0.07 12.90 -20.24
CA PHE A 25 1.31 12.87 -21.01
C PHE A 25 2.29 13.94 -20.52
N ILE A 26 1.84 15.19 -20.40
CA ILE A 26 2.72 16.30 -20.04
C ILE A 26 3.13 16.26 -18.55
N MET A 27 2.28 15.78 -17.67
CA MET A 27 2.57 15.69 -16.23
C MET A 27 3.80 14.82 -15.93
N GLY A 28 4.00 13.74 -16.67
CA GLY A 28 5.19 12.91 -16.51
C GLY A 28 6.49 13.64 -16.85
N ILE A 29 6.44 14.62 -17.76
CA ILE A 29 7.60 15.38 -18.24
C ILE A 29 7.90 16.55 -17.31
N ILE A 30 6.89 17.38 -16.98
CA ILE A 30 7.10 18.58 -16.17
C ILE A 30 7.20 18.30 -14.67
N TYR A 31 6.64 17.18 -14.21
CA TYR A 31 6.67 16.73 -12.81
C TYR A 31 7.28 15.32 -12.69
N PRO A 32 8.58 15.14 -12.94
CA PRO A 32 9.18 13.81 -13.08
C PRO A 32 9.32 13.05 -11.76
N ASN A 33 9.40 13.74 -10.62
CA ASN A 33 9.61 13.15 -9.31
C ASN A 33 8.29 12.90 -8.59
N ARG A 34 8.13 11.71 -8.03
CA ARG A 34 6.91 11.34 -7.29
C ARG A 34 6.74 12.15 -6.01
N ALA A 35 7.83 12.32 -5.25
CA ALA A 35 7.81 13.06 -4.00
C ALA A 35 7.45 14.55 -4.15
N ASP A 36 7.47 15.10 -5.36
CA ASP A 36 7.06 16.48 -5.62
C ASP A 36 5.57 16.59 -5.99
N ASN A 37 4.88 15.46 -6.11
CA ASN A 37 3.49 15.36 -6.58
C ASN A 37 2.60 14.63 -5.57
N GLU A 38 2.81 14.87 -4.32
CA GLU A 38 2.06 14.26 -3.24
C GLU A 38 0.80 15.06 -2.92
N ALA A 39 -0.32 14.37 -2.90
CA ALA A 39 -1.55 14.88 -2.29
C ALA A 39 -1.85 14.10 -1.01
N TYR A 40 -2.35 14.81 0.00
CA TYR A 40 -2.59 14.27 1.33
C TYR A 40 -4.10 14.23 1.62
N ILE A 41 -4.60 13.07 2.00
CA ILE A 41 -6.00 12.85 2.32
C ILE A 41 -6.10 12.33 3.75
N ALA A 42 -6.85 13.03 4.59
CA ALA A 42 -7.14 12.63 5.98
C ALA A 42 -8.54 12.04 6.07
N GLU A 43 -8.63 10.84 6.63
CA GLU A 43 -9.93 10.22 6.88
C GLU A 43 -10.01 9.74 8.33
N ARG A 44 -11.18 9.90 8.92
CA ARG A 44 -11.51 9.32 10.22
C ARG A 44 -12.49 8.19 10.04
N VAL A 45 -12.18 7.07 10.68
CA VAL A 45 -12.97 5.83 10.59
C VAL A 45 -13.50 5.50 11.97
N ASN A 46 -14.81 5.25 12.05
CA ASN A 46 -15.42 4.63 13.22
C ASN A 46 -15.00 3.17 13.30
N LEU A 47 -14.50 2.76 14.45
CA LEU A 47 -14.01 1.39 14.64
C LEU A 47 -15.10 0.40 15.05
N GLU A 48 -16.29 0.84 15.43
CA GLU A 48 -17.33 -0.04 15.95
C GLU A 48 -17.73 -1.15 14.97
N PRO A 49 -18.04 -0.88 13.68
CA PRO A 49 -18.37 -1.94 12.73
C PRO A 49 -17.21 -2.94 12.54
N ILE A 50 -15.97 -2.44 12.59
CA ILE A 50 -14.79 -3.30 12.45
C ILE A 50 -14.60 -4.16 13.70
N LYS A 51 -14.82 -3.61 14.90
CA LYS A 51 -14.71 -4.35 16.16
C LYS A 51 -15.73 -5.47 16.24
N ASP A 52 -16.98 -5.18 15.88
CA ASP A 52 -18.06 -6.16 15.86
C ASP A 52 -17.73 -7.29 14.89
N TYR A 53 -17.28 -6.95 13.68
CA TYR A 53 -16.86 -7.93 12.70
C TYR A 53 -15.68 -8.79 13.20
N ILE A 54 -14.64 -8.16 13.75
CA ILE A 54 -13.49 -8.87 14.31
C ILE A 54 -13.90 -9.78 15.46
N ALA A 55 -14.85 -9.37 16.30
CA ALA A 55 -15.36 -10.20 17.38
C ALA A 55 -16.01 -11.49 16.87
N THR A 56 -16.72 -11.44 15.72
CA THR A 56 -17.30 -12.65 15.10
C THR A 56 -16.23 -13.57 14.51
N LYS A 57 -15.12 -13.02 14.00
CA LYS A 57 -14.02 -13.80 13.41
C LYS A 57 -13.09 -14.41 14.45
N ASN A 58 -12.95 -13.78 15.61
CA ASN A 58 -12.03 -14.18 16.69
C ASN A 58 -12.70 -15.10 17.69
N TYR A 59 -13.02 -16.31 17.28
CA TYR A 59 -13.54 -17.33 18.19
C TYR A 59 -12.45 -17.90 19.11
N GLU A 60 -12.87 -18.58 20.17
CA GLU A 60 -11.96 -19.21 21.14
C GLU A 60 -11.09 -20.27 20.42
N GLY A 61 -9.77 -20.16 20.61
CA GLY A 61 -8.80 -21.11 20.05
C GLY A 61 -8.22 -20.69 18.69
N ILE A 62 -8.62 -19.57 18.09
CA ILE A 62 -7.96 -19.10 16.87
C ILE A 62 -6.48 -18.74 17.14
N PRO A 63 -5.52 -19.35 16.44
CA PRO A 63 -4.09 -19.18 16.74
C PRO A 63 -3.54 -17.79 16.39
N PHE A 64 -4.08 -17.17 15.35
CA PHE A 64 -3.72 -15.83 14.91
C PHE A 64 -4.97 -14.96 14.77
N LYS A 65 -5.08 -13.93 15.61
CA LYS A 65 -6.29 -13.13 15.70
C LYS A 65 -6.39 -12.11 14.55
N TYR A 66 -7.60 -11.96 14.04
CA TYR A 66 -7.95 -10.82 13.18
C TYR A 66 -7.83 -9.53 13.99
N THR A 67 -7.31 -8.50 13.35
CA THR A 67 -7.17 -7.17 13.91
C THR A 67 -7.70 -6.14 12.91
N PHE A 68 -7.93 -4.91 13.37
CA PHE A 68 -8.32 -3.83 12.47
C PHE A 68 -7.31 -3.59 11.33
N PHE A 69 -6.03 -3.96 11.51
CA PHE A 69 -5.03 -3.90 10.43
C PHE A 69 -5.42 -4.80 9.25
N HIS A 70 -5.86 -6.03 9.50
CA HIS A 70 -6.30 -6.97 8.45
C HIS A 70 -7.49 -6.40 7.67
N VAL A 71 -8.46 -5.81 8.38
CA VAL A 71 -9.65 -5.22 7.75
C VAL A 71 -9.27 -4.00 6.90
N ILE A 72 -8.46 -3.08 7.45
CA ILE A 72 -8.03 -1.87 6.74
C ILE A 72 -7.18 -2.23 5.52
N LEU A 73 -6.22 -3.15 5.65
CA LEU A 73 -5.39 -3.59 4.52
C LEU A 73 -6.26 -4.23 3.43
N THR A 74 -7.17 -5.15 3.80
CA THR A 74 -8.04 -5.83 2.84
C THR A 74 -8.98 -4.85 2.13
N ALA A 75 -9.60 -3.93 2.86
CA ALA A 75 -10.45 -2.89 2.28
C ALA A 75 -9.67 -2.00 1.30
N LEU A 76 -8.44 -1.63 1.66
CA LEU A 76 -7.60 -0.80 0.80
C LEU A 76 -7.19 -1.53 -0.49
N VAL A 77 -6.76 -2.79 -0.42
CA VAL A 77 -6.40 -3.55 -1.63
C VAL A 77 -7.62 -3.90 -2.48
N LYS A 78 -8.79 -4.15 -1.87
CA LYS A 78 -10.07 -4.29 -2.63
C LYS A 78 -10.38 -2.99 -3.37
N THR A 79 -10.21 -1.85 -2.70
CA THR A 79 -10.38 -0.54 -3.35
C THR A 79 -9.42 -0.37 -4.53
N VAL A 80 -8.14 -0.76 -4.40
CA VAL A 80 -7.16 -0.68 -5.50
C VAL A 80 -7.56 -1.59 -6.67
N ILE A 81 -8.10 -2.78 -6.41
CA ILE A 81 -8.58 -3.72 -7.45
C ILE A 81 -9.79 -3.14 -8.18
N LEU A 82 -10.79 -2.64 -7.45
CA LEU A 82 -12.02 -2.09 -8.02
C LEU A 82 -11.82 -0.70 -8.64
N ARG A 83 -10.75 -0.02 -8.27
CA ARG A 83 -10.39 1.32 -8.75
C ARG A 83 -9.00 1.29 -9.39
N PRO A 84 -8.85 0.74 -10.61
CA PRO A 84 -7.56 0.35 -11.19
C PRO A 84 -6.60 1.51 -11.46
N LYS A 85 -7.07 2.78 -11.58
CA LYS A 85 -6.14 3.93 -11.68
C LYS A 85 -5.27 4.07 -10.43
N LEU A 86 -5.73 3.61 -9.24
CA LEU A 86 -4.92 3.61 -8.03
C LEU A 86 -3.71 2.68 -8.13
N ASN A 87 -3.74 1.73 -9.07
CA ASN A 87 -2.63 0.80 -9.33
C ASN A 87 -1.74 1.25 -10.49
N ARG A 88 -1.60 2.56 -10.67
CA ARG A 88 -0.74 3.17 -11.69
C ARG A 88 0.44 3.90 -11.07
N PHE A 89 1.40 4.23 -11.90
CA PHE A 89 2.57 5.02 -11.49
C PHE A 89 3.26 5.66 -12.70
N TYR A 90 4.09 6.66 -12.39
CA TYR A 90 5.03 7.23 -13.35
C TYR A 90 6.44 6.70 -13.06
N ALA A 91 7.12 6.23 -14.11
CA ALA A 91 8.53 5.89 -14.09
C ALA A 91 9.16 6.29 -15.41
N ASN A 92 10.31 6.99 -15.37
CA ASN A 92 10.96 7.51 -16.55
C ASN A 92 10.01 8.32 -17.46
N GLU A 93 9.24 9.21 -16.84
CA GLU A 93 8.25 10.08 -17.53
C GLU A 93 7.08 9.32 -18.17
N ASN A 94 7.06 8.02 -18.07
CA ASN A 94 6.05 7.14 -18.65
C ASN A 94 4.97 6.76 -17.63
N TYR A 95 3.72 6.85 -18.06
CA TYR A 95 2.54 6.46 -17.29
C TYR A 95 2.24 4.99 -17.50
N SER A 96 2.22 4.21 -16.42
CA SER A 96 2.14 2.75 -16.50
C SER A 96 1.10 2.18 -15.53
N GLN A 97 0.45 1.08 -15.94
CA GLN A 97 -0.43 0.26 -15.13
C GLN A 97 0.34 -0.95 -14.61
N ARG A 98 0.34 -1.19 -13.29
CA ARG A 98 0.92 -2.42 -12.74
C ARG A 98 0.17 -3.64 -13.23
N ASN A 99 0.92 -4.73 -13.43
CA ASN A 99 0.35 -6.02 -13.83
C ASN A 99 -0.24 -6.78 -12.64
N LYS A 100 0.19 -6.47 -11.41
CA LYS A 100 -0.23 -7.12 -10.17
C LYS A 100 -0.66 -6.07 -9.15
N VAL A 101 -1.49 -6.48 -8.19
CA VAL A 101 -1.76 -5.68 -6.99
C VAL A 101 -0.91 -6.23 -5.85
N THR A 102 -0.17 -5.37 -5.19
CA THR A 102 0.73 -5.76 -4.08
C THR A 102 0.56 -4.80 -2.92
N ALA A 103 0.67 -5.32 -1.71
CA ALA A 103 0.65 -4.53 -0.48
C ALA A 103 1.96 -4.69 0.28
N GLY A 104 2.64 -3.58 0.53
CA GLY A 104 3.83 -3.53 1.37
C GLY A 104 3.49 -3.06 2.78
N PHE A 105 4.09 -3.64 3.81
CA PHE A 105 3.94 -3.16 5.18
C PHE A 105 5.17 -3.48 6.03
N VAL A 106 5.26 -2.76 7.16
CA VAL A 106 6.36 -2.92 8.12
C VAL A 106 5.96 -3.90 9.22
N ILE A 107 6.85 -4.84 9.50
CA ILE A 107 6.75 -5.75 10.64
C ILE A 107 7.86 -5.39 11.63
N LYS A 108 7.49 -4.95 12.84
CA LYS A 108 8.45 -4.76 13.91
C LYS A 108 8.74 -6.12 14.56
N LYS A 109 10.03 -6.53 14.58
CA LYS A 109 10.43 -7.82 15.17
C LYS A 109 10.22 -7.82 16.68
N GLU A 110 10.59 -6.71 17.34
CA GLU A 110 10.40 -6.47 18.77
C GLU A 110 10.00 -5.01 19.02
N PHE A 111 9.18 -4.76 20.05
CA PHE A 111 8.83 -3.40 20.47
C PHE A 111 9.89 -2.84 21.42
N ALA A 112 11.08 -2.57 20.92
CA ALA A 112 12.22 -2.01 21.64
C ALA A 112 12.95 -0.99 20.77
N ASP A 113 13.63 -0.03 21.41
CA ASP A 113 14.50 0.91 20.72
C ASP A 113 15.65 0.17 20.03
N GLY A 114 15.90 0.50 18.78
CA GLY A 114 16.95 -0.16 17.97
C GLY A 114 16.59 -1.57 17.46
N SER A 115 15.37 -2.06 17.71
CA SER A 115 14.91 -3.31 17.11
C SER A 115 14.78 -3.16 15.60
N GLU A 116 15.25 -4.17 14.88
CA GLU A 116 15.14 -4.22 13.43
C GLU A 116 13.67 -4.28 12.98
N GLU A 117 13.39 -3.56 11.90
CA GLU A 117 12.12 -3.64 11.19
C GLU A 117 12.29 -4.53 9.96
N ALA A 118 11.34 -5.41 9.74
CA ALA A 118 11.25 -6.18 8.52
C ALA A 118 10.18 -5.60 7.63
N MET A 119 10.41 -5.60 6.33
CA MET A 119 9.42 -5.22 5.33
C MET A 119 8.82 -6.46 4.70
N ALA A 120 7.50 -6.54 4.66
CA ALA A 120 6.76 -7.59 4.00
C ALA A 120 6.11 -7.07 2.72
N LEU A 121 5.99 -7.93 1.73
CA LEU A 121 5.30 -7.67 0.47
C LEU A 121 4.39 -8.84 0.14
N LEU A 122 3.08 -8.58 0.09
CA LEU A 122 2.07 -9.54 -0.34
C LEU A 122 1.68 -9.28 -1.79
N GLU A 123 1.52 -10.35 -2.56
CA GLU A 123 0.90 -10.30 -3.88
C GLU A 123 -0.57 -10.65 -3.75
N ILE A 124 -1.45 -9.71 -4.02
CA ILE A 124 -2.89 -9.84 -3.83
C ILE A 124 -3.55 -10.27 -5.15
N LYS A 125 -4.32 -11.34 -5.09
CA LYS A 125 -5.05 -11.85 -6.25
C LYS A 125 -6.49 -11.33 -6.27
N PRO A 126 -7.12 -11.21 -7.45
CA PRO A 126 -8.51 -10.76 -7.56
C PRO A 126 -9.52 -11.67 -6.82
N GLU A 127 -9.22 -12.95 -6.71
CA GLU A 127 -10.02 -13.95 -5.99
C GLU A 127 -9.75 -14.03 -4.49
N SER A 128 -8.72 -13.32 -3.98
CA SER A 128 -8.41 -13.28 -2.54
C SER A 128 -9.57 -12.71 -1.72
N THR A 129 -9.64 -13.13 -0.46
CA THR A 129 -10.59 -12.65 0.55
C THR A 129 -9.84 -12.19 1.78
N ILE A 130 -10.53 -11.63 2.77
CA ILE A 130 -9.89 -11.28 4.03
C ILE A 130 -9.25 -12.49 4.72
N ASP A 131 -9.82 -13.69 4.56
CA ASP A 131 -9.30 -14.88 5.18
C ASP A 131 -7.99 -15.35 4.52
N THR A 132 -7.89 -15.27 3.20
CA THR A 132 -6.63 -15.57 2.48
C THR A 132 -5.55 -14.53 2.83
N ILE A 133 -5.90 -13.26 2.88
CA ILE A 133 -4.95 -12.20 3.27
C ILE A 133 -4.49 -12.34 4.72
N HIS A 134 -5.40 -12.71 5.63
CA HIS A 134 -5.07 -12.98 7.03
C HIS A 134 -4.03 -14.09 7.15
N GLU A 135 -4.22 -15.19 6.43
CA GLU A 135 -3.27 -16.31 6.43
C GLU A 135 -1.91 -15.93 5.83
N GLU A 136 -1.90 -15.17 4.74
CA GLU A 136 -0.65 -14.69 4.13
C GLU A 136 0.10 -13.74 5.07
N ILE A 137 -0.59 -12.83 5.78
CA ILE A 137 0.01 -11.97 6.81
C ILE A 137 0.59 -12.83 7.94
N HIS A 138 -0.16 -13.84 8.41
CA HIS A 138 0.32 -14.75 9.45
C HIS A 138 1.63 -15.42 9.06
N GLN A 139 1.69 -15.98 7.85
CA GLN A 139 2.89 -16.63 7.32
C GLN A 139 4.07 -15.68 7.22
N GLU A 140 3.87 -14.45 6.72
CA GLU A 140 4.94 -13.45 6.63
C GLU A 140 5.43 -13.01 8.02
N VAL A 141 4.50 -12.77 8.97
CA VAL A 141 4.86 -12.41 10.36
C VAL A 141 5.62 -13.53 11.05
N ALA A 142 5.17 -14.78 10.94
CA ALA A 142 5.84 -15.94 11.50
C ALA A 142 7.25 -16.10 10.92
N ALA A 143 7.40 -16.01 9.59
CA ALA A 143 8.69 -16.12 8.92
C ALA A 143 9.67 -15.00 9.34
N CYS A 144 9.17 -13.78 9.57
CA CYS A 144 10.01 -12.66 10.06
C CYS A 144 10.45 -12.85 11.51
N ARG A 145 9.57 -13.36 12.40
CA ARG A 145 9.88 -13.55 13.82
C ARG A 145 10.80 -14.74 14.09
N GLU A 146 10.72 -15.79 13.29
CA GLU A 146 11.60 -16.96 13.41
C GLU A 146 13.06 -16.71 13.01
N GLN A 147 13.46 -15.46 12.76
CA GLN A 147 14.81 -15.04 12.33
C GLN A 147 15.37 -15.74 11.09
N LYS A 148 14.56 -16.55 10.41
CA LYS A 148 14.97 -17.31 9.22
C LYS A 148 14.99 -16.50 7.93
N LYS A 149 14.28 -15.38 7.90
CA LYS A 149 14.27 -14.48 6.75
C LYS A 149 15.25 -13.33 6.98
N VAL A 150 16.49 -13.52 6.57
CA VAL A 150 17.37 -12.37 6.31
C VAL A 150 16.77 -11.65 5.09
N ASN A 151 16.29 -10.43 5.29
CA ASN A 151 15.73 -9.64 4.19
C ASN A 151 16.78 -9.51 3.09
N THR A 152 16.42 -9.88 1.88
CA THR A 152 17.31 -9.74 0.69
C THR A 152 17.71 -8.27 0.51
N THR A 153 16.85 -7.34 0.91
CA THR A 153 17.08 -5.90 0.91
C THR A 153 18.18 -5.52 1.92
N ASP A 154 18.15 -6.08 3.14
CA ASP A 154 19.16 -5.80 4.17
C ASP A 154 20.54 -6.33 3.76
N ASN A 155 20.60 -7.51 3.16
CA ASN A 155 21.85 -8.05 2.62
C ASN A 155 22.41 -7.16 1.50
N SER A 156 21.57 -6.69 0.60
CA SER A 156 22.00 -5.79 -0.47
C SER A 156 22.47 -4.45 0.07
N MET A 157 21.80 -3.91 1.09
CA MET A 157 22.21 -2.68 1.78
C MET A 157 23.52 -2.88 2.53
N ASN A 158 23.73 -4.00 3.22
CA ASN A 158 24.95 -4.32 3.93
C ASN A 158 26.14 -4.47 2.96
N VAL A 159 25.94 -5.10 1.80
CA VAL A 159 26.96 -5.17 0.74
C VAL A 159 27.30 -3.77 0.23
N LEU A 160 26.31 -2.94 -0.07
CA LEU A 160 26.55 -1.56 -0.51
C LEU A 160 27.23 -0.71 0.55
N ASN A 161 26.91 -0.92 1.82
CA ASN A 161 27.54 -0.20 2.94
C ASN A 161 29.01 -0.61 3.17
N SER A 162 29.38 -1.84 2.83
CA SER A 162 30.76 -2.33 2.93
C SER A 162 31.69 -1.77 1.83
N LEU A 163 31.13 -1.20 0.76
CA LEU A 163 31.88 -0.62 -0.34
C LEU A 163 32.31 0.84 -0.05
N PRO A 164 33.42 1.31 -0.62
CA PRO A 164 33.71 2.74 -0.65
C PRO A 164 32.56 3.54 -1.21
N ARG A 165 32.24 4.69 -0.60
CA ARG A 165 31.04 5.49 -0.91
C ARG A 165 30.88 5.84 -2.39
N PHE A 166 31.96 6.03 -3.14
CA PHE A 166 31.89 6.33 -4.56
C PHE A 166 31.40 5.12 -5.37
N LEU A 167 31.81 3.90 -4.99
CA LEU A 167 31.33 2.66 -5.61
C LEU A 167 29.86 2.40 -5.29
N SER A 168 29.46 2.59 -4.03
CA SER A 168 28.05 2.47 -3.64
C SER A 168 27.17 3.46 -4.43
N LYS A 169 27.61 4.71 -4.59
CA LYS A 169 26.90 5.71 -5.41
C LYS A 169 26.83 5.29 -6.88
N ALA A 170 27.90 4.74 -7.44
CA ALA A 170 27.91 4.28 -8.83
C ALA A 170 26.96 3.08 -9.02
N ALA A 171 26.98 2.11 -8.09
CA ALA A 171 26.09 0.96 -8.11
C ALA A 171 24.61 1.37 -8.03
N VAL A 172 24.25 2.24 -7.09
CA VAL A 172 22.86 2.74 -6.95
C VAL A 172 22.43 3.52 -8.19
N ARG A 173 23.30 4.36 -8.77
CA ARG A 173 23.01 5.06 -10.03
C ARG A 173 22.78 4.10 -11.18
N PHE A 174 23.56 3.05 -11.27
CA PHE A 174 23.41 2.02 -12.29
C PHE A 174 22.10 1.24 -12.13
N ILE A 175 21.75 0.82 -10.89
CA ILE A 175 20.48 0.16 -10.61
C ILE A 175 19.30 1.08 -10.98
N ARG A 176 19.34 2.35 -10.60
CA ARG A 176 18.32 3.34 -10.99
C ARG A 176 18.21 3.51 -12.50
N TRP A 177 19.35 3.46 -13.20
CA TRP A 177 19.36 3.53 -14.66
C TRP A 177 18.71 2.28 -15.27
N LEU A 178 19.02 1.09 -14.77
CA LEU A 178 18.35 -0.16 -15.19
C LEU A 178 16.84 -0.10 -14.92
N ASP A 179 16.45 0.32 -13.74
CA ASP A 179 15.04 0.45 -13.37
C ASP A 179 14.29 1.45 -14.26
N LYS A 180 14.92 2.58 -14.55
CA LYS A 180 14.39 3.60 -15.46
C LYS A 180 14.04 3.02 -16.83
N HIS A 181 14.84 2.08 -17.33
CA HIS A 181 14.66 1.43 -18.64
C HIS A 181 13.84 0.13 -18.56
N GLY A 182 13.32 -0.22 -17.38
CA GLY A 182 12.58 -1.46 -17.18
C GLY A 182 13.41 -2.73 -17.29
N TRP A 183 14.71 -2.62 -17.11
CA TRP A 183 15.69 -3.73 -17.21
C TRP A 183 16.16 -4.24 -15.86
N CYS A 184 15.69 -3.64 -14.78
CA CYS A 184 16.08 -4.08 -13.45
C CYS A 184 15.62 -5.52 -13.22
N PRO A 185 16.53 -6.43 -12.79
CA PRO A 185 16.16 -7.82 -12.51
C PRO A 185 15.20 -7.93 -11.32
N ASP A 186 14.26 -8.88 -11.41
CA ASP A 186 13.25 -9.10 -10.37
C ASP A 186 13.84 -9.45 -9.00
N PHE A 187 15.01 -10.09 -8.96
CA PHE A 187 15.68 -10.40 -7.69
C PHE A 187 16.17 -9.16 -6.92
N LEU A 188 16.33 -8.02 -7.60
CA LEU A 188 16.73 -6.75 -6.98
C LEU A 188 15.52 -5.91 -6.52
N ILE A 189 14.40 -5.98 -7.22
CA ILE A 189 13.24 -5.12 -6.97
C ILE A 189 11.97 -5.88 -6.59
N GLY A 190 11.86 -7.16 -6.95
CA GLY A 190 10.62 -7.93 -6.84
C GLY A 190 10.14 -8.18 -5.40
N LYS A 191 10.98 -7.95 -4.41
CA LYS A 191 10.65 -8.03 -2.97
C LYS A 191 10.79 -6.70 -2.24
N ASP A 192 11.10 -5.62 -2.94
CA ASP A 192 11.20 -4.29 -2.35
C ASP A 192 9.79 -3.67 -2.25
N PRO A 193 9.27 -3.41 -1.03
CA PRO A 193 7.95 -2.82 -0.84
C PRO A 193 7.78 -1.43 -1.45
N ASN A 194 8.87 -0.73 -1.78
CA ASN A 194 8.80 0.52 -2.52
C ASN A 194 8.26 0.35 -3.95
N TYR A 195 8.17 -0.88 -4.43
CA TYR A 195 7.54 -1.23 -5.71
C TYR A 195 6.09 -1.74 -5.54
N SER A 196 5.51 -1.67 -4.34
CA SER A 196 4.13 -2.11 -4.09
C SER A 196 3.09 -1.17 -4.71
N SER A 197 1.86 -1.68 -4.86
CA SER A 197 0.70 -0.87 -5.24
C SER A 197 0.34 0.11 -4.13
N VAL A 198 0.39 -0.38 -2.89
CA VAL A 198 0.16 0.41 -1.67
C VAL A 198 1.16 0.00 -0.59
N PHE A 199 1.66 0.98 0.13
CA PHE A 199 2.46 0.76 1.33
C PHE A 199 1.64 1.16 2.57
N ILE A 200 1.64 0.33 3.61
CA ILE A 200 0.86 0.57 4.83
C ILE A 200 1.76 0.53 6.05
N SER A 201 1.63 1.52 6.92
CA SER A 201 2.30 1.55 8.21
C SER A 201 1.29 1.75 9.33
N ASN A 202 1.36 0.88 10.35
CA ASN A 202 0.49 0.93 11.51
C ASN A 202 1.22 1.59 12.69
N LEU A 203 1.18 2.92 12.75
CA LEU A 203 1.75 3.71 13.85
C LEU A 203 0.96 3.56 15.14
N GLY A 204 -0.32 3.19 15.06
CA GLY A 204 -1.14 2.91 16.25
C GLY A 204 -0.60 1.76 17.10
N SER A 205 0.14 0.83 16.51
CA SER A 205 0.79 -0.27 17.23
C SER A 205 1.91 0.20 18.18
N ILE A 206 2.41 1.41 17.98
CA ILE A 206 3.43 2.09 18.81
C ILE A 206 2.89 3.36 19.47
N HIS A 207 1.56 3.49 19.57
CA HIS A 207 0.87 4.62 20.21
C HIS A 207 1.17 5.99 19.59
N LEU A 208 1.38 6.06 18.27
CA LEU A 208 1.51 7.30 17.52
C LEU A 208 0.21 7.66 16.81
N LYS A 209 -0.06 8.96 16.77
CA LYS A 209 -1.15 9.51 15.95
C LYS A 209 -0.90 9.27 14.47
N SER A 210 -1.96 9.32 13.68
CA SER A 210 -1.83 9.34 12.23
C SER A 210 -1.09 10.58 11.76
N GLY A 211 -0.38 10.44 10.67
CA GLY A 211 0.28 11.49 9.91
C GLY A 211 0.34 11.09 8.46
N TYR A 212 1.23 11.71 7.72
CA TYR A 212 1.47 11.37 6.31
C TYR A 212 2.92 10.93 6.16
N HIS A 213 3.14 9.96 5.29
CA HIS A 213 4.48 9.55 4.91
C HIS A 213 4.73 9.95 3.46
N HIS A 214 5.92 10.48 3.20
CA HIS A 214 6.28 10.84 1.82
C HIS A 214 6.37 9.60 0.92
N LEU A 215 6.06 9.80 -0.35
CA LEU A 215 6.37 8.81 -1.38
C LEU A 215 7.87 8.91 -1.74
N THR A 216 8.45 7.81 -2.20
CA THR A 216 9.87 7.78 -2.54
C THR A 216 10.08 7.93 -4.05
N ASN A 217 11.19 8.59 -4.45
CA ASN A 217 11.68 8.57 -5.82
C ASN A 217 12.47 7.29 -6.15
N TRP A 218 12.60 6.39 -5.17
CA TRP A 218 13.02 5.01 -5.33
C TRP A 218 11.78 4.13 -5.40
N GLY A 219 11.74 3.18 -6.33
CA GLY A 219 10.57 2.34 -6.54
C GLY A 219 9.46 3.03 -7.32
N THR A 220 8.27 2.50 -7.20
CA THR A 220 7.10 2.91 -7.98
C THR A 220 5.82 3.04 -7.17
N SER A 221 5.84 2.83 -5.84
CA SER A 221 4.66 2.94 -4.99
C SER A 221 4.04 4.35 -5.07
N SER A 222 2.77 4.42 -5.41
CA SER A 222 2.03 5.67 -5.63
C SER A 222 0.97 5.92 -4.55
N LEU A 223 0.88 5.05 -3.56
CA LEU A 223 -0.11 5.13 -2.48
C LEU A 223 0.54 4.68 -1.16
N PHE A 224 0.48 5.54 -0.14
CA PHE A 224 0.91 5.23 1.22
C PHE A 224 -0.25 5.45 2.19
N CYS A 225 -0.48 4.50 3.10
CA CYS A 225 -1.50 4.60 4.13
C CYS A 225 -0.86 4.51 5.52
N ILE A 226 -1.08 5.53 6.35
CA ILE A 226 -0.72 5.54 7.78
C ILE A 226 -1.96 5.27 8.61
N ILE A 227 -1.91 4.27 9.47
CA ILE A 227 -2.93 3.99 10.47
C ILE A 227 -2.46 4.56 11.80
N GLY A 228 -3.21 5.50 12.37
CA GLY A 228 -2.91 6.12 13.65
C GLY A 228 -3.37 5.28 14.85
N GLU A 229 -3.12 5.80 16.05
CA GLU A 229 -3.64 5.21 17.28
C GLU A 229 -5.16 5.32 17.38
N LYS A 230 -5.77 4.38 18.11
CA LYS A 230 -7.18 4.44 18.44
C LYS A 230 -7.43 5.52 19.49
N LYS A 231 -8.52 6.25 19.32
CA LYS A 231 -8.91 7.31 20.25
C LYS A 231 -10.42 7.45 20.35
N TRP A 232 -10.91 7.86 21.50
CA TRP A 232 -12.29 8.29 21.66
C TRP A 232 -12.47 9.69 21.10
N THR A 233 -13.46 9.83 20.22
CA THR A 233 -13.74 11.09 19.51
C THR A 233 -15.24 11.39 19.62
N PRO A 234 -15.61 12.64 19.96
CA PRO A 234 -17.00 13.08 19.85
C PRO A 234 -17.40 13.18 18.35
N LEU A 235 -18.38 12.41 17.95
CA LEU A 235 -18.99 12.50 16.62
C LEU A 235 -20.42 13.03 16.78
N TYR A 236 -20.87 13.78 15.79
CA TYR A 236 -22.24 14.28 15.73
C TYR A 236 -23.09 13.34 14.88
N ASP A 237 -24.27 12.98 15.39
CA ASP A 237 -25.28 12.30 14.59
C ASP A 237 -26.00 13.29 13.64
N GLU A 238 -26.97 12.78 12.87
CA GLU A 238 -27.77 13.58 11.93
C GLU A 238 -28.66 14.63 12.62
N HIS A 239 -28.89 14.51 13.95
CA HIS A 239 -29.64 15.44 14.77
C HIS A 239 -28.74 16.43 15.51
N GLY A 240 -27.43 16.35 15.36
CA GLY A 240 -26.46 17.20 16.04
C GLY A 240 -26.16 16.79 17.49
N LEU A 241 -26.61 15.60 17.90
CA LEU A 241 -26.26 15.05 19.21
C LEU A 241 -24.85 14.47 19.19
N VAL A 242 -24.13 14.65 20.28
CA VAL A 242 -22.75 14.18 20.41
C VAL A 242 -22.73 12.76 20.96
N GLU A 243 -22.09 11.85 20.25
CA GLU A 243 -21.80 10.51 20.70
C GLU A 243 -20.29 10.28 20.72
N MET A 244 -19.78 9.72 21.81
CA MET A 244 -18.39 9.35 21.94
C MET A 244 -18.15 8.00 21.27
N GLN A 245 -17.36 7.97 20.18
CA GLN A 245 -17.06 6.74 19.44
C GLN A 245 -15.55 6.50 19.40
N GLU A 246 -15.15 5.23 19.43
CA GLU A 246 -13.75 4.86 19.23
C GLU A 246 -13.44 4.94 17.74
N THR A 247 -12.44 5.76 17.40
CA THR A 247 -12.06 6.05 16.02
C THR A 247 -10.58 5.82 15.78
N VAL A 248 -10.21 5.70 14.51
CA VAL A 248 -8.83 5.77 14.02
C VAL A 248 -8.74 6.81 12.92
N ASP A 249 -7.70 7.61 12.96
CA ASP A 249 -7.39 8.51 11.84
C ASP A 249 -6.45 7.78 10.86
N LEU A 250 -6.76 7.90 9.58
CA LEU A 250 -5.97 7.38 8.46
C LEU A 250 -5.38 8.56 7.69
N GLY A 251 -4.08 8.52 7.44
CA GLY A 251 -3.39 9.46 6.55
C GLY A 251 -3.01 8.77 5.25
N LEU A 252 -3.54 9.25 4.15
CA LEU A 252 -3.22 8.74 2.82
C LEU A 252 -2.35 9.75 2.09
N THR A 253 -1.21 9.30 1.58
CA THR A 253 -0.37 10.05 0.65
C THR A 253 -0.48 9.39 -0.71
N VAL A 254 -0.85 10.16 -1.72
CA VAL A 254 -1.09 9.66 -3.07
C VAL A 254 -0.29 10.47 -4.10
N ASP A 255 0.14 9.83 -5.18
CA ASP A 255 0.71 10.51 -6.34
C ASP A 255 -0.43 11.12 -7.16
N GLU A 256 -0.63 12.45 -7.07
CA GLU A 256 -1.76 13.13 -7.73
C GLU A 256 -1.77 13.00 -9.26
N ARG A 257 -0.66 12.61 -9.87
CA ARG A 257 -0.56 12.44 -11.32
C ARG A 257 -1.29 11.20 -11.84
N ILE A 258 -1.57 10.19 -10.98
CA ILE A 258 -2.14 8.91 -11.45
C ILE A 258 -3.66 8.94 -11.62
N ALA A 259 -4.34 9.87 -10.97
CA ALA A 259 -5.78 10.05 -11.05
C ALA A 259 -6.18 11.45 -10.61
N ASP A 260 -7.31 11.93 -11.09
CA ASP A 260 -7.89 13.21 -10.69
C ASP A 260 -8.57 13.14 -9.32
N GLY A 261 -8.85 14.32 -8.73
CA GLY A 261 -9.46 14.44 -7.40
C GLY A 261 -10.83 13.79 -7.30
N TYR A 262 -11.64 13.79 -8.37
CA TYR A 262 -12.93 13.12 -8.38
C TYR A 262 -12.80 11.60 -8.30
N TYR A 263 -11.81 11.05 -9.01
CA TYR A 263 -11.48 9.63 -8.93
C TYR A 263 -11.03 9.24 -7.52
N TYR A 264 -10.18 10.05 -6.89
CA TYR A 264 -9.77 9.85 -5.49
C TYR A 264 -10.96 9.93 -4.54
N ALA A 265 -11.82 10.93 -4.66
CA ALA A 265 -12.99 11.08 -3.81
C ALA A 265 -13.92 9.85 -3.87
N LYS A 266 -14.18 9.31 -5.07
CA LYS A 266 -14.97 8.08 -5.21
C LYS A 266 -14.23 6.85 -4.63
N SER A 267 -12.91 6.80 -4.76
CA SER A 267 -12.12 5.71 -4.22
C SER A 267 -12.11 5.71 -2.70
N VAL A 268 -12.01 6.88 -2.08
CA VAL A 268 -12.07 7.05 -0.62
C VAL A 268 -13.46 6.68 -0.10
N ARG A 269 -14.54 7.07 -0.79
CA ARG A 269 -15.91 6.66 -0.41
C ARG A 269 -16.07 5.14 -0.43
N LEU A 270 -15.61 4.47 -1.49
CA LEU A 270 -15.61 3.01 -1.54
C LEU A 270 -14.81 2.40 -0.39
N PHE A 271 -13.62 2.91 -0.13
CA PHE A 271 -12.78 2.44 0.96
C PHE A 271 -13.48 2.56 2.32
N LYS A 272 -14.08 3.72 2.62
CA LYS A 272 -14.85 3.93 3.86
C LYS A 272 -16.06 2.99 3.94
N TYR A 273 -16.81 2.85 2.86
CA TYR A 273 -17.95 1.93 2.80
C TYR A 273 -17.55 0.48 3.12
N LEU A 274 -16.40 0.02 2.62
CA LEU A 274 -15.88 -1.32 2.94
C LEU A 274 -15.48 -1.46 4.41
N LEU A 275 -15.03 -0.38 5.06
CA LEU A 275 -14.71 -0.37 6.50
C LEU A 275 -15.96 -0.36 7.37
N GLU A 276 -17.03 0.25 6.91
CA GLU A 276 -18.36 0.26 7.55
C GLU A 276 -19.11 -1.07 7.34
N HIS A 277 -18.77 -1.82 6.26
CA HIS A 277 -19.39 -3.11 5.90
C HIS A 277 -18.34 -4.20 5.72
N PRO A 278 -17.56 -4.54 6.76
CA PRO A 278 -16.39 -5.42 6.61
C PRO A 278 -16.73 -6.85 6.19
N ALA A 279 -17.97 -7.32 6.35
CA ALA A 279 -18.42 -8.61 5.82
C ALA A 279 -18.28 -8.72 4.28
N LEU A 280 -18.27 -7.60 3.54
CA LEU A 280 -18.01 -7.57 2.10
C LEU A 280 -16.58 -8.00 1.73
N LEU A 281 -15.69 -8.05 2.70
CA LEU A 281 -14.30 -8.49 2.51
C LEU A 281 -14.16 -10.02 2.52
N GLU A 282 -15.20 -10.75 2.90
CA GLU A 282 -15.26 -12.23 2.82
C GLU A 282 -15.51 -12.73 1.38
N ARG A 283 -15.94 -11.82 0.51
CA ARG A 283 -16.15 -12.10 -0.91
C ARG A 283 -14.86 -11.82 -1.70
N PRO A 284 -14.72 -12.39 -2.91
CA PRO A 284 -13.58 -12.08 -3.78
C PRO A 284 -13.35 -10.58 -3.92
N LEU A 285 -12.08 -10.16 -3.89
CA LEU A 285 -11.75 -8.74 -3.96
C LEU A 285 -12.14 -8.10 -5.29
N SER A 286 -12.27 -8.90 -6.36
CA SER A 286 -12.76 -8.46 -7.67
C SER A 286 -14.27 -8.29 -7.76
N GLU A 287 -15.03 -8.78 -6.77
CA GLU A 287 -16.48 -8.61 -6.77
C GLU A 287 -16.84 -7.13 -6.56
N GLU A 288 -17.62 -6.59 -7.50
CA GLU A 288 -18.06 -5.19 -7.46
C GLU A 288 -18.98 -4.95 -6.26
N VAL A 289 -18.94 -3.73 -5.76
CA VAL A 289 -19.72 -3.27 -4.61
C VAL A 289 -20.47 -2.01 -5.01
N GLU A 290 -21.78 -2.00 -4.78
CA GLU A 290 -22.61 -0.81 -4.88
C GLU A 290 -22.46 -0.01 -3.58
N TYR A 291 -22.00 1.23 -3.66
CA TYR A 291 -21.68 2.08 -2.49
C TYR A 291 -22.13 3.55 -2.65
N GLU A 292 -22.88 3.86 -3.71
CA GLU A 292 -23.47 5.20 -3.96
C GLU A 292 -24.99 5.15 -3.95
#